data_14856ffb7f00528f24f0f2d058a8073c
#
_entry.id   14856ffb7f00528f24f0f2d058a8073c
#
_cell.length_a   1.000
_cell.length_b   1.000
_cell.length_c   1.000
_cell.angle_alpha   90.00
_cell.angle_beta   90.00
_cell.angle_gamma   90.00
#
_symmetry.space_group_name_H-M   'P 1'
#
loop_
_entity.id
_entity.type
_entity.pdbx_description
1 polymer ?
#
loop_
_entity_poly.entity_id
_entity_poly.type
_entity_poly.pdbx_seq_one_letter_code
_entity_poly.pdbx_strand_id
1 'polypeptide(L)'
;WREWNQQEDNPFYQTVDMDNIALVGHSRGGQAAPLATVINKQKRYYKDANQDFNFNFSIKGIVEIAPTAFYSMHKDKPLELENIDYLLLQGGYDQDVFSMAGSRKYNNLHFTDTNFHFKSVLYIYAANHGQFNTAWGRKDMPFPYSALLNLTPLMDGEGQRKIAQTYISAFLDASLKGKKENLSILKDYRLAKTIIPKGY
;
A
#
# COMPACT_ATOMS: atom_id res chain seq x y z
N TRP A 1 1.86 21.22 -1.19
CA TRP A 1 0.79 21.05 -0.23
C TRP A 1 1.01 21.87 1.03
N ARG A 2 2.18 21.80 1.68
CA ARG A 2 2.46 22.56 2.91
C ARG A 2 2.28 24.07 2.71
N GLU A 3 2.83 24.63 1.65
CA GLU A 3 2.67 26.03 1.29
C GLU A 3 1.23 26.38 0.97
N TRP A 4 0.56 25.57 0.14
CA TRP A 4 -0.85 25.79 -0.22
C TRP A 4 -1.79 25.71 0.98
N ASN A 5 -1.50 24.84 1.94
CA ASN A 5 -2.26 24.71 3.17
C ASN A 5 -2.12 25.91 4.12
N GLN A 6 -1.17 26.81 3.85
CA GLN A 6 -0.90 28.03 4.62
C GLN A 6 -1.33 29.32 3.91
N GLN A 7 -1.71 29.25 2.65
CA GLN A 7 -2.13 30.41 1.84
C GLN A 7 -3.65 30.60 1.90
N GLU A 8 -4.11 31.73 2.44
CA GLU A 8 -5.55 32.00 2.67
C GLU A 8 -6.41 32.00 1.40
N ASP A 9 -5.85 32.38 0.26
CA ASP A 9 -6.52 32.40 -1.04
C ASP A 9 -6.46 31.06 -1.79
N ASN A 10 -5.78 30.05 -1.24
CA ASN A 10 -5.63 28.74 -1.85
C ASN A 10 -6.79 27.81 -1.48
N PRO A 11 -7.40 27.05 -2.43
CA PRO A 11 -8.46 26.06 -2.13
C PRO A 11 -8.09 25.02 -1.07
N PHE A 12 -6.80 24.79 -0.84
CA PHE A 12 -6.29 23.83 0.15
C PHE A 12 -5.94 24.48 1.50
N TYR A 13 -6.28 25.75 1.71
CA TYR A 13 -6.01 26.44 2.97
C TYR A 13 -6.66 25.72 4.15
N GLN A 14 -5.84 25.29 5.09
CA GLN A 14 -6.24 24.56 6.31
C GLN A 14 -7.11 23.30 6.08
N THR A 15 -7.02 22.70 4.86
CA THR A 15 -7.83 21.52 4.52
C THR A 15 -7.02 20.22 4.49
N VAL A 16 -5.69 20.31 4.51
CA VAL A 16 -4.79 19.16 4.41
C VAL A 16 -4.14 18.87 5.77
N ASP A 17 -4.38 17.69 6.30
CA ASP A 17 -3.70 17.22 7.51
C ASP A 17 -2.28 16.73 7.15
N MET A 18 -1.29 17.58 7.40
CA MET A 18 0.11 17.28 7.13
C MET A 18 0.79 16.45 8.22
N ASP A 19 0.10 16.21 9.34
CA ASP A 19 0.62 15.45 10.46
C ASP A 19 0.20 13.97 10.42
N ASN A 20 -0.75 13.62 9.54
CA ASN A 20 -1.27 12.27 9.38
C ASN A 20 -1.28 11.86 7.91
N ILE A 21 -0.12 11.43 7.41
CA ILE A 21 0.07 11.06 6.00
C ILE A 21 0.15 9.54 5.87
N ALA A 22 -0.52 8.97 4.87
CA ALA A 22 -0.28 7.61 4.40
C ALA A 22 0.13 7.61 2.93
N LEU A 23 0.96 6.64 2.56
CA LEU A 23 1.34 6.40 1.17
C LEU A 23 0.66 5.13 0.68
N VAL A 24 -0.08 5.24 -0.42
CA VAL A 24 -0.77 4.12 -1.06
C VAL A 24 -0.22 3.94 -2.47
N GLY A 25 0.22 2.75 -2.80
CA GLY A 25 0.78 2.48 -4.11
C GLY A 25 0.43 1.11 -4.68
N HIS A 26 0.19 1.05 -5.99
CA HIS A 26 -0.06 -0.19 -6.73
C HIS A 26 1.13 -0.52 -7.62
N SER A 27 1.51 -1.80 -7.69
CA SER A 27 2.59 -2.28 -8.56
C SER A 27 3.92 -1.59 -8.26
N ARG A 28 4.51 -0.87 -9.21
CA ARG A 28 5.71 -0.03 -9.00
C ARG A 28 5.46 1.10 -7.98
N GLY A 29 4.23 1.63 -7.92
CA GLY A 29 3.84 2.59 -6.89
C GLY A 29 3.86 1.95 -5.49
N GLY A 30 3.47 0.67 -5.38
CA GLY A 30 3.61 -0.11 -4.14
C GLY A 30 5.06 -0.23 -3.71
N GLN A 31 5.98 -0.45 -4.64
CA GLN A 31 7.41 -0.41 -4.35
C GLN A 31 7.91 0.99 -3.96
N ALA A 32 7.36 2.04 -4.58
CA ALA A 32 7.82 3.41 -4.34
C ALA A 32 7.41 3.94 -2.97
N ALA A 33 6.27 3.53 -2.43
CA ALA A 33 5.76 4.02 -1.14
C ALA A 33 6.71 3.75 0.04
N PRO A 34 7.17 2.50 0.30
CA PRO A 34 8.15 2.25 1.35
C PRO A 34 9.50 2.90 1.08
N LEU A 35 9.94 2.97 -0.19
CA LEU A 35 11.16 3.67 -0.55
C LEU A 35 11.09 5.17 -0.22
N ALA A 36 9.99 5.83 -0.56
CA ALA A 36 9.76 7.23 -0.22
C ALA A 36 9.74 7.44 1.30
N THR A 37 9.20 6.50 2.07
CA THR A 37 9.19 6.57 3.53
C THR A 37 10.59 6.52 4.12
N VAL A 38 11.46 5.66 3.60
CA VAL A 38 12.87 5.60 4.04
C VAL A 38 13.63 6.87 3.64
N ILE A 39 13.45 7.33 2.40
CA ILE A 39 14.07 8.56 1.90
C ILE A 39 13.61 9.77 2.71
N ASN A 40 12.35 9.82 3.12
CA ASN A 40 11.79 10.90 3.95
C ASN A 40 12.55 11.12 5.27
N LYS A 41 13.16 10.08 5.81
CA LYS A 41 13.96 10.13 7.05
C LYS A 41 15.45 10.39 6.81
N GLN A 42 15.90 10.40 5.55
CA GLN A 42 17.31 10.60 5.22
C GLN A 42 17.68 12.09 5.16
N LYS A 43 18.89 12.40 5.60
CA LYS A 43 19.45 13.76 5.50
C LYS A 43 20.06 14.04 4.12
N ARG A 44 20.48 12.99 3.39
CA ARG A 44 21.20 13.12 2.11
C ARG A 44 20.76 12.02 1.14
N TYR A 45 20.79 12.36 -0.13
CA TYR A 45 20.54 11.38 -1.17
C TYR A 45 21.73 10.43 -1.30
N TYR A 46 21.48 9.13 -1.22
CA TYR A 46 22.54 8.11 -1.22
C TYR A 46 23.37 8.02 -2.50
N LYS A 47 22.88 8.52 -3.65
CA LYS A 47 23.60 8.56 -4.91
C LYS A 47 24.32 9.88 -5.17
N ASP A 48 23.98 10.93 -4.44
CA ASP A 48 24.61 12.24 -4.54
C ASP A 48 24.65 12.90 -3.17
N ALA A 49 25.84 12.88 -2.57
CA ALA A 49 26.07 13.45 -1.23
C ALA A 49 25.90 14.98 -1.15
N ASN A 50 25.83 15.67 -2.30
CA ASN A 50 25.61 17.11 -2.37
C ASN A 50 24.11 17.45 -2.39
N GLN A 51 23.23 16.45 -2.56
CA GLN A 51 21.79 16.63 -2.55
C GLN A 51 21.25 16.36 -1.16
N ASP A 52 20.95 17.41 -0.41
CA ASP A 52 20.35 17.32 0.91
C ASP A 52 18.86 16.98 0.79
N PHE A 53 18.41 16.05 1.62
CA PHE A 53 17.01 15.75 1.88
C PHE A 53 16.65 16.25 3.28
N ASN A 54 15.55 16.97 3.37
CA ASN A 54 15.03 17.42 4.66
C ASN A 54 13.49 17.44 4.59
N PHE A 55 12.93 16.30 4.19
CA PHE A 55 11.50 16.21 3.99
C PHE A 55 10.75 16.10 5.32
N ASN A 56 11.10 15.13 6.14
CA ASN A 56 10.54 14.90 7.48
C ASN A 56 9.00 15.00 7.54
N PHE A 57 8.32 14.48 6.53
CA PHE A 57 6.87 14.38 6.54
C PHE A 57 6.41 13.35 7.58
N SER A 58 5.27 13.59 8.21
CA SER A 58 4.68 12.70 9.21
C SER A 58 3.96 11.52 8.54
N ILE A 59 4.72 10.60 7.96
CA ILE A 59 4.18 9.39 7.32
C ILE A 59 3.90 8.36 8.41
N LYS A 60 2.61 8.03 8.62
CA LYS A 60 2.12 7.10 9.64
C LYS A 60 1.87 5.70 9.11
N GLY A 61 1.50 5.58 7.83
CA GLY A 61 1.11 4.30 7.26
C GLY A 61 1.50 4.12 5.80
N ILE A 62 1.67 2.87 5.40
CA ILE A 62 1.95 2.45 4.03
C ILE A 62 0.94 1.39 3.62
N VAL A 63 0.38 1.55 2.43
CA VAL A 63 -0.43 0.51 1.76
C VAL A 63 0.26 0.13 0.45
N GLU A 64 0.64 -1.13 0.33
CA GLU A 64 1.16 -1.70 -0.90
C GLU A 64 0.12 -2.61 -1.52
N ILE A 65 -0.21 -2.36 -2.78
CA ILE A 65 -1.15 -3.16 -3.56
C ILE A 65 -0.36 -3.85 -4.65
N ALA A 66 -0.29 -5.19 -4.60
CA ALA A 66 0.42 -6.02 -5.58
C ALA A 66 1.80 -5.43 -5.96
N PRO A 67 2.68 -5.17 -4.99
CA PRO A 67 3.94 -4.45 -5.22
C PRO A 67 4.94 -5.30 -6.01
N THR A 68 5.79 -4.64 -6.81
CA THR A 68 6.94 -5.32 -7.43
C THR A 68 8.00 -5.70 -6.39
N ALA A 69 8.84 -6.71 -6.72
CA ALA A 69 9.73 -7.36 -5.75
C ALA A 69 11.06 -6.63 -5.46
N PHE A 70 11.41 -5.64 -6.26
CA PHE A 70 12.73 -5.02 -6.17
C PHE A 70 12.80 -3.92 -5.11
N TYR A 71 13.46 -4.22 -3.99
CA TYR A 71 13.53 -3.36 -2.81
C TYR A 71 14.96 -3.23 -2.31
N SER A 72 15.80 -2.63 -3.11
CA SER A 72 17.13 -2.30 -2.66
C SER A 72 17.43 -0.84 -3.01
N MET A 73 17.72 -0.03 -2.02
CA MET A 73 18.34 1.27 -2.24
C MET A 73 19.79 1.10 -2.69
N HIS A 74 20.42 0.02 -2.22
CA HIS A 74 21.74 -0.47 -2.63
C HIS A 74 21.59 -1.94 -2.99
N LYS A 75 22.38 -2.41 -3.97
CA LYS A 75 22.35 -3.81 -4.45
C LYS A 75 22.41 -4.85 -3.34
N ASP A 76 22.97 -4.51 -2.19
CA ASP A 76 23.31 -5.43 -1.12
C ASP A 76 22.60 -5.18 0.22
N LYS A 77 21.72 -4.17 0.32
CA LYS A 77 20.99 -3.90 1.56
C LYS A 77 19.49 -3.92 1.34
N PRO A 78 18.74 -4.78 2.05
CA PRO A 78 17.29 -4.75 2.03
C PRO A 78 16.76 -3.41 2.55
N LEU A 79 15.59 -3.01 2.07
CA LEU A 79 14.88 -1.86 2.61
C LEU A 79 14.37 -2.22 4.01
N GLU A 80 14.85 -1.53 5.01
CA GLU A 80 14.41 -1.68 6.40
C GLU A 80 13.34 -0.63 6.70
N LEU A 81 12.18 -1.11 7.14
CA LEU A 81 11.07 -0.28 7.60
C LEU A 81 10.92 -0.47 9.10
N GLU A 82 10.79 0.64 9.82
CA GLU A 82 10.60 0.63 11.26
C GLU A 82 9.49 1.57 11.69
N ASN A 83 8.72 1.12 12.68
CA ASN A 83 7.77 1.95 13.41
C ASN A 83 6.79 2.70 12.48
N ILE A 84 6.15 1.93 11.59
CA ILE A 84 5.16 2.43 10.65
C ILE A 84 4.05 1.41 10.48
N ASP A 85 2.80 1.85 10.42
CA ASP A 85 1.68 0.97 10.12
C ASP A 85 1.74 0.48 8.68
N TYR A 86 1.40 -0.79 8.45
CA TYR A 86 1.62 -1.39 7.15
C TYR A 86 0.49 -2.33 6.72
N LEU A 87 0.00 -2.14 5.51
CA LEU A 87 -0.96 -3.03 4.86
C LEU A 87 -0.42 -3.50 3.51
N LEU A 88 -0.39 -4.81 3.31
CA LEU A 88 -0.07 -5.45 2.04
C LEU A 88 -1.31 -6.11 1.46
N LEU A 89 -1.68 -5.78 0.23
CA LEU A 89 -2.70 -6.47 -0.56
C LEU A 89 -2.05 -7.25 -1.70
N GLN A 90 -2.45 -8.52 -1.85
CA GLN A 90 -1.93 -9.41 -2.90
C GLN A 90 -3.07 -10.13 -3.62
N GLY A 91 -2.99 -10.24 -4.94
CA GLY A 91 -3.89 -11.05 -5.75
C GLY A 91 -3.39 -12.49 -5.87
N GLY A 92 -4.28 -13.46 -5.67
CA GLY A 92 -3.93 -14.88 -5.80
C GLY A 92 -3.65 -15.33 -7.24
N TYR A 93 -4.22 -14.64 -8.20
CA TYR A 93 -4.00 -14.87 -9.63
C TYR A 93 -3.26 -13.71 -10.30
N ASP A 94 -2.41 -13.03 -9.53
CA ASP A 94 -1.52 -12.01 -10.09
C ASP A 94 -0.47 -12.66 -10.99
N GLN A 95 -0.39 -12.22 -12.25
CA GLN A 95 0.51 -12.73 -13.26
C GLN A 95 1.62 -11.75 -13.62
N ASP A 96 1.49 -10.49 -13.20
CA ASP A 96 2.50 -9.45 -13.45
C ASP A 96 3.58 -9.43 -12.36
N VAL A 97 3.19 -9.71 -11.13
CA VAL A 97 4.12 -9.79 -10.01
C VAL A 97 3.95 -11.11 -9.27
N PHE A 98 5.04 -11.64 -8.77
CA PHE A 98 4.99 -12.84 -7.94
C PHE A 98 4.13 -12.57 -6.70
N SER A 99 3.12 -13.42 -6.48
CA SER A 99 2.08 -13.21 -5.46
C SER A 99 2.59 -13.06 -4.01
N MET A 100 3.84 -13.44 -3.75
CA MET A 100 4.49 -13.27 -2.45
C MET A 100 5.57 -12.17 -2.45
N ALA A 101 5.60 -11.33 -3.49
CA ALA A 101 6.64 -10.30 -3.64
C ALA A 101 6.74 -9.33 -2.44
N GLY A 102 5.60 -8.95 -1.87
CA GLY A 102 5.55 -8.07 -0.70
C GLY A 102 5.88 -8.72 0.64
N SER A 103 5.85 -10.05 0.74
CA SER A 103 5.98 -10.77 2.01
C SER A 103 7.32 -10.53 2.71
N ARG A 104 8.42 -10.39 1.95
CA ARG A 104 9.74 -10.12 2.52
C ARG A 104 9.76 -8.80 3.29
N LYS A 105 9.15 -7.74 2.76
CA LYS A 105 9.05 -6.45 3.45
C LYS A 105 8.20 -6.54 4.69
N TYR A 106 7.06 -7.20 4.60
CA TYR A 106 6.20 -7.46 5.74
C TYR A 106 6.95 -8.15 6.87
N ASN A 107 7.79 -9.15 6.56
CA ASN A 107 8.57 -9.86 7.54
C ASN A 107 9.69 -9.00 8.14
N ASN A 108 10.33 -8.16 7.33
CA ASN A 108 11.44 -7.30 7.75
C ASN A 108 11.00 -5.97 8.39
N LEU A 109 9.70 -5.70 8.49
CA LEU A 109 9.19 -4.55 9.23
C LEU A 109 9.23 -4.83 10.72
N HIS A 110 9.94 -4.01 11.46
CA HIS A 110 10.12 -4.11 12.90
C HIS A 110 9.46 -2.95 13.65
N PHE A 111 8.94 -3.25 14.84
CA PHE A 111 8.43 -2.25 15.78
C PHE A 111 9.37 -2.22 16.97
N THR A 112 10.11 -1.14 17.12
CA THR A 112 11.21 -0.98 18.09
C THR A 112 10.92 0.09 19.14
N ASP A 113 9.96 0.98 18.86
CA ASP A 113 9.52 2.01 19.81
C ASP A 113 8.37 1.50 20.72
N THR A 114 7.91 2.33 21.64
CA THR A 114 6.83 2.01 22.59
C THR A 114 5.43 2.36 22.09
N ASN A 115 5.33 2.92 20.88
CA ASN A 115 4.04 3.29 20.31
C ASN A 115 3.29 2.07 19.80
N PHE A 116 1.99 2.20 19.68
CA PHE A 116 1.18 1.15 19.07
C PHE A 116 1.32 1.21 17.56
N HIS A 117 1.80 0.13 16.98
CA HIS A 117 1.88 -0.09 15.54
C HIS A 117 1.22 -1.41 15.17
N PHE A 118 0.83 -1.54 13.91
CA PHE A 118 0.28 -2.79 13.40
C PHE A 118 0.66 -3.03 11.94
N LYS A 119 0.68 -4.29 11.55
CA LYS A 119 0.86 -4.71 10.16
C LYS A 119 -0.11 -5.82 9.81
N SER A 120 -0.61 -5.80 8.56
CA SER A 120 -1.56 -6.78 8.05
C SER A 120 -1.25 -7.16 6.61
N VAL A 121 -1.60 -8.38 6.23
CA VAL A 121 -1.58 -8.87 4.85
C VAL A 121 -2.98 -9.33 4.47
N LEU A 122 -3.46 -8.87 3.33
CA LEU A 122 -4.66 -9.38 2.70
C LEU A 122 -4.30 -10.10 1.41
N TYR A 123 -4.61 -11.39 1.37
CA TYR A 123 -4.51 -12.20 0.17
C TYR A 123 -5.90 -12.43 -0.42
N ILE A 124 -6.15 -11.90 -1.61
CA ILE A 124 -7.44 -12.01 -2.28
C ILE A 124 -7.34 -13.12 -3.33
N TYR A 125 -7.90 -14.29 -3.03
CA TYR A 125 -7.69 -15.53 -3.78
C TYR A 125 -7.93 -15.39 -5.29
N ALA A 126 -9.08 -14.88 -5.71
CA ALA A 126 -9.45 -14.78 -7.13
C ALA A 126 -9.12 -13.42 -7.77
N ALA A 127 -8.26 -12.61 -7.15
CA ALA A 127 -7.84 -11.31 -7.65
C ALA A 127 -6.61 -11.43 -8.56
N ASN A 128 -6.54 -10.58 -9.58
CA ASN A 128 -5.39 -10.41 -10.44
C ASN A 128 -4.73 -9.02 -10.26
N HIS A 129 -3.62 -8.79 -10.97
CA HIS A 129 -2.89 -7.54 -10.88
C HIS A 129 -3.67 -6.34 -11.43
N GLY A 130 -4.20 -6.46 -12.64
CA GLY A 130 -4.78 -5.34 -13.39
C GLY A 130 -6.07 -4.81 -12.80
N GLN A 131 -6.90 -5.66 -12.19
CA GLN A 131 -8.22 -5.26 -11.69
C GLN A 131 -8.21 -4.45 -10.39
N PHE A 132 -7.05 -4.24 -9.77
CA PHE A 132 -6.93 -3.25 -8.68
C PHE A 132 -7.13 -1.82 -9.16
N ASN A 133 -7.06 -1.57 -10.47
CA ASN A 133 -7.44 -0.29 -11.07
C ASN A 133 -8.48 -0.50 -12.19
N THR A 134 -9.00 0.59 -12.75
CA THR A 134 -10.04 0.57 -13.78
C THR A 134 -9.50 0.56 -15.21
N ALA A 135 -8.20 0.82 -15.39
CA ALA A 135 -7.60 1.01 -16.71
C ALA A 135 -7.04 -0.28 -17.31
N TRP A 136 -6.49 -1.20 -16.49
CA TRP A 136 -5.76 -2.37 -17.00
C TRP A 136 -6.65 -3.58 -17.24
N GLY A 137 -7.73 -3.75 -16.48
CA GLY A 137 -8.71 -4.81 -16.68
C GLY A 137 -8.21 -6.21 -16.30
N ARG A 138 -8.72 -7.23 -16.99
CA ARG A 138 -8.48 -8.64 -16.62
C ARG A 138 -7.15 -9.24 -17.08
N LYS A 139 -6.49 -8.61 -18.04
CA LYS A 139 -5.25 -9.14 -18.63
C LYS A 139 -4.04 -8.54 -17.91
N ASP A 140 -3.33 -9.37 -17.18
CA ASP A 140 -2.10 -8.97 -16.50
C ASP A 140 -0.88 -9.13 -17.41
N MET A 141 -0.87 -10.19 -18.25
CA MET A 141 0.25 -10.48 -19.12
C MET A 141 -0.12 -10.28 -20.59
N PRO A 142 0.86 -9.86 -21.44
CA PRO A 142 0.66 -9.80 -22.87
C PRO A 142 0.44 -11.20 -23.46
N PHE A 143 -0.29 -11.24 -24.59
CA PHE A 143 -0.44 -12.46 -25.42
C PHE A 143 0.90 -13.18 -25.64
N PRO A 144 1.01 -14.53 -25.61
CA PRO A 144 -0.08 -15.51 -25.65
C PRO A 144 -0.57 -16.02 -24.28
N TYR A 145 0.12 -15.74 -23.20
CA TYR A 145 -0.16 -16.33 -21.87
C TYR A 145 -1.52 -15.90 -21.31
N SER A 146 -1.98 -14.69 -21.62
CA SER A 146 -3.28 -14.18 -21.18
C SER A 146 -4.46 -14.97 -21.73
N ALA A 147 -4.32 -15.66 -22.85
CA ALA A 147 -5.40 -16.47 -23.43
C ALA A 147 -5.67 -17.75 -22.62
N LEU A 148 -4.63 -18.39 -22.08
CA LEU A 148 -4.76 -19.57 -21.21
C LEU A 148 -5.37 -19.20 -19.86
N LEU A 149 -5.09 -18.02 -19.36
CA LEU A 149 -5.51 -17.52 -18.05
C LEU A 149 -6.96 -17.01 -18.05
N ASN A 150 -7.55 -16.76 -19.20
CA ASN A 150 -8.98 -16.46 -19.30
C ASN A 150 -9.89 -17.62 -18.86
N LEU A 151 -9.33 -18.80 -18.66
CA LEU A 151 -10.01 -19.96 -18.06
C LEU A 151 -10.02 -19.93 -16.54
N THR A 152 -9.23 -19.06 -15.93
CA THR A 152 -9.14 -18.94 -14.48
C THR A 152 -10.36 -18.20 -13.95
N PRO A 153 -11.01 -18.68 -12.89
CA PRO A 153 -12.18 -18.03 -12.31
C PRO A 153 -11.78 -16.78 -11.54
N LEU A 154 -11.42 -15.73 -12.27
CA LEU A 154 -11.18 -14.42 -11.68
C LEU A 154 -12.49 -13.83 -11.18
N MET A 155 -12.43 -13.18 -10.01
CA MET A 155 -13.52 -12.31 -9.58
C MET A 155 -13.64 -11.12 -10.53
N ASP A 156 -14.81 -10.49 -10.54
CA ASP A 156 -14.98 -9.27 -11.31
C ASP A 156 -14.18 -8.09 -10.70
N GLY A 157 -13.80 -7.14 -11.56
CA GLY A 157 -12.93 -6.06 -11.13
C GLY A 157 -13.58 -5.08 -10.15
N GLU A 158 -14.91 -4.96 -10.16
CA GLU A 158 -15.63 -4.12 -9.20
C GLU A 158 -15.56 -4.74 -7.80
N GLY A 159 -15.83 -6.05 -7.70
CA GLY A 159 -15.71 -6.80 -6.44
C GLY A 159 -14.29 -6.75 -5.88
N GLN A 160 -13.27 -6.96 -6.74
CA GLN A 160 -11.87 -6.88 -6.30
C GLN A 160 -11.56 -5.50 -5.71
N ARG A 161 -11.98 -4.41 -6.36
CA ARG A 161 -11.76 -3.05 -5.87
C ARG A 161 -12.57 -2.74 -4.61
N LYS A 162 -13.80 -3.23 -4.49
CA LYS A 162 -14.61 -3.06 -3.27
C LYS A 162 -13.98 -3.73 -2.06
N ILE A 163 -13.47 -4.97 -2.23
CA ILE A 163 -12.71 -5.65 -1.19
C ILE A 163 -11.49 -4.82 -0.81
N ALA A 164 -10.67 -4.43 -1.78
CA ALA A 164 -9.48 -3.63 -1.52
C ALA A 164 -9.82 -2.31 -0.79
N GLN A 165 -10.83 -1.58 -1.25
CA GLN A 165 -11.29 -0.32 -0.63
C GLN A 165 -11.73 -0.52 0.83
N THR A 166 -12.45 -1.60 1.13
CA THR A 166 -12.91 -1.91 2.51
C THR A 166 -11.70 -2.03 3.45
N TYR A 167 -10.71 -2.82 3.07
CA TYR A 167 -9.54 -3.04 3.91
C TYR A 167 -8.62 -1.81 3.97
N ILE A 168 -8.43 -1.10 2.85
CA ILE A 168 -7.65 0.14 2.83
C ILE A 168 -8.31 1.21 3.69
N SER A 169 -9.63 1.38 3.60
CA SER A 169 -10.35 2.36 4.43
C SER A 169 -10.25 2.03 5.91
N ALA A 170 -10.43 0.77 6.29
CA ALA A 170 -10.27 0.33 7.67
C ALA A 170 -8.84 0.57 8.19
N PHE A 171 -7.83 0.30 7.36
CA PHE A 171 -6.43 0.56 7.67
C PHE A 171 -6.16 2.06 7.88
N LEU A 172 -6.59 2.90 6.93
CA LEU A 172 -6.37 4.35 6.99
C LEU A 172 -7.09 4.99 8.20
N ASP A 173 -8.29 4.56 8.49
CA ASP A 173 -9.04 5.04 9.67
C ASP A 173 -8.33 4.63 10.97
N ALA A 174 -7.79 3.41 11.06
CA ALA A 174 -7.05 2.96 12.24
C ALA A 174 -5.70 3.70 12.37
N SER A 175 -4.96 3.84 11.28
CA SER A 175 -3.60 4.42 11.27
C SER A 175 -3.59 5.94 11.39
N LEU A 176 -4.47 6.63 10.65
CA LEU A 176 -4.45 8.10 10.57
C LEU A 176 -5.38 8.78 11.56
N LYS A 177 -6.52 8.13 11.88
CA LYS A 177 -7.57 8.71 12.75
C LYS A 177 -7.66 8.03 14.11
N GLY A 178 -6.81 7.04 14.38
CA GLY A 178 -6.77 6.32 15.65
C GLY A 178 -8.00 5.45 15.93
N LYS A 179 -8.83 5.12 14.93
CA LYS A 179 -10.03 4.29 15.07
C LYS A 179 -9.67 2.81 15.19
N LYS A 180 -9.14 2.42 16.34
CA LYS A 180 -8.61 1.07 16.61
C LYS A 180 -9.66 -0.04 16.48
N GLU A 181 -10.94 0.26 16.60
CA GLU A 181 -12.04 -0.67 16.34
C GLU A 181 -11.99 -1.27 14.93
N ASN A 182 -11.50 -0.53 13.95
CA ASN A 182 -11.33 -1.00 12.57
C ASN A 182 -10.26 -2.08 12.41
N LEU A 183 -9.38 -2.27 13.40
CA LEU A 183 -8.41 -3.37 13.39
C LEU A 183 -9.09 -4.75 13.40
N SER A 184 -10.29 -4.85 13.91
CA SER A 184 -11.08 -6.08 13.87
C SER A 184 -11.37 -6.52 12.42
N ILE A 185 -11.65 -5.56 11.53
CA ILE A 185 -11.85 -5.81 10.08
C ILE A 185 -10.60 -6.38 9.43
N LEU A 186 -9.42 -5.85 9.80
CA LEU A 186 -8.13 -6.30 9.27
C LEU A 186 -7.73 -7.70 9.79
N LYS A 187 -8.28 -8.14 10.92
CA LYS A 187 -7.95 -9.40 11.58
C LYS A 187 -8.94 -10.53 11.28
N ASP A 188 -10.20 -10.21 11.04
CA ASP A 188 -11.26 -11.20 10.84
C ASP A 188 -12.04 -10.91 9.54
N TYR A 189 -11.81 -11.77 8.54
CA TYR A 189 -12.47 -11.66 7.24
C TYR A 189 -14.00 -11.77 7.33
N ARG A 190 -14.54 -12.40 8.37
CA ARG A 190 -16.00 -12.53 8.58
C ARG A 190 -16.62 -11.18 8.88
N LEU A 191 -15.92 -10.34 9.65
CA LEU A 191 -16.35 -8.96 9.89
C LEU A 191 -16.24 -8.11 8.63
N ALA A 192 -15.14 -8.23 7.90
CA ALA A 192 -14.97 -7.54 6.62
C ALA A 192 -16.10 -7.92 5.63
N LYS A 193 -16.48 -9.19 5.57
CA LYS A 193 -17.56 -9.71 4.72
C LYS A 193 -18.93 -9.10 5.04
N THR A 194 -19.19 -8.63 6.25
CA THR A 194 -20.46 -7.95 6.59
C THR A 194 -20.55 -6.53 6.00
N ILE A 195 -19.42 -5.94 5.68
CA ILE A 195 -19.30 -4.56 5.16
C ILE A 195 -19.18 -4.58 3.63
N ILE A 196 -18.54 -5.61 3.08
CA ILE A 196 -18.44 -5.80 1.63
C ILE A 196 -19.83 -6.08 1.06
N PRO A 197 -20.23 -5.42 -0.04
CA PRO A 197 -21.53 -5.66 -0.66
C PRO A 197 -21.78 -7.14 -0.96
N LYS A 198 -23.02 -7.59 -0.80
CA LYS A 198 -23.43 -8.97 -1.08
C LYS A 198 -23.12 -9.34 -2.54
N GLY A 199 -22.51 -10.50 -2.72
CA GLY A 199 -22.09 -11.00 -4.04
C GLY A 199 -20.59 -11.05 -4.25
N TYR A 200 -19.82 -10.58 -3.26
CA TYR A 200 -18.35 -10.60 -3.30
C TYR A 200 -17.75 -11.36 -2.12
#